data_9f8de8e2062cb0390afd42b2f00d09ac
#
_entry.id   9f8de8e2062cb0390afd42b2f00d09ac
#
_cell.length_a   1.000
_cell.length_b   1.000
_cell.length_c   1.000
_cell.angle_alpha   90.00
_cell.angle_beta   90.00
_cell.angle_gamma   90.00
#
_symmetry.space_group_name_H-M   'P 1'
#
loop_
_entity.id
_entity.type
_entity.pdbx_description
1 polymer ?
#
loop_
_entity_poly.entity_id
_entity_poly.type
_entity_poly.pdbx_seq_one_letter_code
_entity_poly.pdbx_strand_id
1 'polypeptide(L)'
;MDTLLRQIPKVDDLLRLPALNTLAAEAGTSAVTEAVRRTLDRLRADILVGTVTELPSTEALCAQISASCRASRLPSLRGVINATGIVLHTNLGRACLSDRALAAARGVSQGYSTLEYDLTAGERGQRYAHVEPLLCRLTGAEAAMVVNNNAAAVLLILSALTAGGEVITSRGELVEIGGSFRMPDVMAACGAVLREVGSTNKTRLSDYANAISEQTRALLKVHTSNYRIVGFTESVSPAALAELGRSRSIPVIEDLGSGCLVDLAPLGLRDEPTVQASVKAGVDVLSFSGDKLLGGPQAGIIVGKRRCIDLLKRHPLARALRVDKLTLAALEATLQAYADGTALQEIPMLSMLAQTPEELRQQAESLCRRLGGIGVTAEVVSTENPVGGGAVPTQTLPSFAVAVAPRDSAAALETQLRQRPVPIIVRIAHDRCLLDMRTLFPADLDEILQAFRETAS
;
A
#
# COMPACT_ATOMS: atom_id res chain seq x y z
N MET A 1 8.43 3.37 -49.39
CA MET A 1 8.81 2.56 -48.21
C MET A 1 10.29 2.18 -48.27
N ASP A 2 10.80 1.47 -49.24
CA ASP A 2 12.23 1.10 -49.33
C ASP A 2 13.21 2.29 -49.35
N THR A 3 12.81 3.42 -49.95
CA THR A 3 13.63 4.63 -50.02
C THR A 3 13.82 5.28 -48.66
N LEU A 4 12.76 5.33 -47.82
CA LEU A 4 12.83 5.87 -46.45
C LEU A 4 13.70 5.02 -45.54
N LEU A 5 13.59 3.69 -45.61
CA LEU A 5 14.40 2.78 -44.79
C LEU A 5 15.90 2.92 -45.08
N ARG A 6 16.26 3.20 -46.35
CA ARG A 6 17.68 3.42 -46.76
C ARG A 6 18.24 4.77 -46.30
N GLN A 7 17.39 5.74 -46.00
CA GLN A 7 17.76 7.09 -45.53
C GLN A 7 17.91 7.16 -44.02
N ILE A 8 17.55 6.10 -43.26
CA ILE A 8 17.71 6.07 -41.82
C ILE A 8 19.21 6.22 -41.47
N PRO A 9 19.59 7.18 -40.60
CA PRO A 9 20.96 7.41 -40.20
C PRO A 9 21.61 6.17 -39.58
N LYS A 10 22.92 5.99 -39.76
CA LYS A 10 23.66 4.94 -39.07
C LYS A 10 23.87 5.30 -37.61
N VAL A 11 23.98 4.28 -36.74
CA VAL A 11 24.22 4.46 -35.30
C VAL A 11 25.48 5.29 -35.05
N ASP A 12 26.58 5.00 -35.78
CA ASP A 12 27.85 5.68 -35.62
C ASP A 12 27.79 7.14 -36.03
N ASP A 13 26.99 7.49 -37.02
CA ASP A 13 26.84 8.88 -37.50
C ASP A 13 26.09 9.72 -36.44
N LEU A 14 25.06 9.12 -35.85
CA LEU A 14 24.28 9.76 -34.76
C LEU A 14 25.13 9.94 -33.49
N LEU A 15 25.93 8.95 -33.10
CA LEU A 15 26.79 9.05 -31.92
C LEU A 15 27.87 10.14 -32.03
N ARG A 16 28.22 10.57 -33.25
CA ARG A 16 29.16 11.68 -33.47
C ARG A 16 28.55 13.07 -33.35
N LEU A 17 27.20 13.17 -33.29
CA LEU A 17 26.53 14.45 -33.16
C LEU A 17 26.84 15.10 -31.80
N PRO A 18 27.11 16.40 -31.75
CA PRO A 18 27.50 17.08 -30.49
C PRO A 18 26.49 16.84 -29.35
N ALA A 19 25.17 16.88 -29.64
CA ALA A 19 24.12 16.66 -28.67
C ALA A 19 24.17 15.26 -28.03
N LEU A 20 24.40 14.22 -28.82
CA LEU A 20 24.49 12.84 -28.33
C LEU A 20 25.85 12.52 -27.72
N ASN A 21 26.90 13.23 -28.13
CA ASN A 21 28.22 13.12 -27.50
C ASN A 21 28.22 13.72 -26.09
N THR A 22 27.56 14.87 -25.89
CA THR A 22 27.32 15.46 -24.55
C THR A 22 26.51 14.49 -23.69
N LEU A 23 25.43 13.94 -24.22
CA LEU A 23 24.61 12.96 -23.51
C LEU A 23 25.43 11.69 -23.14
N ALA A 24 26.35 11.25 -24.00
CA ALA A 24 27.21 10.09 -23.74
C ALA A 24 28.21 10.37 -22.61
N ALA A 25 28.68 11.60 -22.47
CA ALA A 25 29.53 12.00 -21.36
C ALA A 25 28.77 11.95 -20.00
N GLU A 26 27.48 12.30 -20.02
CA GLU A 26 26.63 12.29 -18.82
C GLU A 26 26.06 10.89 -18.50
N ALA A 27 25.62 10.18 -19.52
CA ALA A 27 24.83 8.95 -19.39
C ALA A 27 25.66 7.67 -19.61
N GLY A 28 26.85 7.79 -20.18
CA GLY A 28 27.66 6.66 -20.63
C GLY A 28 27.37 6.26 -22.08
N THR A 29 28.42 6.01 -22.86
CA THR A 29 28.32 5.68 -24.31
C THR A 29 27.44 4.47 -24.58
N SER A 30 27.48 3.43 -23.74
CA SER A 30 26.67 2.22 -23.90
C SER A 30 25.17 2.52 -23.82
N ALA A 31 24.73 3.33 -22.85
CA ALA A 31 23.33 3.69 -22.68
C ALA A 31 22.81 4.52 -23.85
N VAL A 32 23.59 5.47 -24.36
CA VAL A 32 23.21 6.27 -25.54
C VAL A 32 23.17 5.41 -26.79
N THR A 33 24.14 4.51 -26.99
CA THR A 33 24.15 3.57 -28.13
C THR A 33 22.89 2.70 -28.16
N GLU A 34 22.49 2.20 -26.99
CA GLU A 34 21.27 1.40 -26.88
C GLU A 34 20.00 2.22 -27.15
N ALA A 35 19.95 3.46 -26.64
CA ALA A 35 18.84 4.38 -26.93
C ALA A 35 18.76 4.71 -28.44
N VAL A 36 19.89 4.94 -29.11
CA VAL A 36 19.94 5.12 -30.57
C VAL A 36 19.35 3.90 -31.29
N ARG A 37 19.81 2.69 -30.95
CA ARG A 37 19.31 1.44 -31.57
C ARG A 37 17.81 1.30 -31.39
N ARG A 38 17.31 1.41 -30.16
CA ARG A 38 15.86 1.33 -29.89
C ARG A 38 15.05 2.36 -30.66
N THR A 39 15.49 3.60 -30.73
CA THR A 39 14.79 4.67 -31.46
C THR A 39 14.78 4.37 -32.96
N LEU A 40 15.89 3.90 -33.55
CA LEU A 40 15.95 3.54 -34.95
C LEU A 40 15.12 2.29 -35.26
N ASP A 41 15.09 1.30 -34.38
CA ASP A 41 14.28 0.09 -34.57
C ASP A 41 12.77 0.42 -34.50
N ARG A 42 12.36 1.31 -33.62
CA ARG A 42 10.99 1.82 -33.57
C ARG A 42 10.66 2.60 -34.85
N LEU A 43 11.54 3.51 -35.29
CA LEU A 43 11.36 4.26 -36.54
C LEU A 43 11.20 3.33 -37.74
N ARG A 44 12.00 2.23 -37.84
CA ARG A 44 11.87 1.22 -38.88
C ARG A 44 10.51 0.54 -38.83
N ALA A 45 10.05 0.15 -37.64
CA ALA A 45 8.75 -0.46 -37.46
C ALA A 45 7.62 0.47 -37.91
N ASP A 46 7.67 1.74 -37.47
CA ASP A 46 6.67 2.76 -37.79
C ASP A 46 6.61 3.06 -39.30
N ILE A 47 7.76 3.05 -40.02
CA ILE A 47 7.82 3.17 -41.48
C ILE A 47 7.20 1.94 -42.19
N LEU A 48 7.47 0.72 -41.67
CA LEU A 48 6.94 -0.53 -42.24
C LEU A 48 5.42 -0.63 -42.09
N VAL A 49 4.86 -0.12 -40.98
CA VAL A 49 3.41 -0.06 -40.73
C VAL A 49 2.76 1.11 -41.50
N GLY A 50 3.55 2.07 -42.00
CA GLY A 50 3.05 3.22 -42.78
C GLY A 50 2.57 4.40 -41.90
N THR A 51 2.85 4.39 -40.61
CA THR A 51 2.53 5.48 -39.69
C THR A 51 3.50 6.65 -39.83
N VAL A 52 4.72 6.41 -40.35
CA VAL A 52 5.72 7.43 -40.66
C VAL A 52 5.93 7.45 -42.18
N THR A 53 5.58 8.59 -42.78
CA THR A 53 5.69 8.83 -44.23
C THR A 53 6.86 9.73 -44.62
N GLU A 54 7.46 10.41 -43.64
CA GLU A 54 8.62 11.30 -43.76
C GLU A 54 9.56 11.12 -42.56
N LEU A 55 10.88 11.15 -42.80
CA LEU A 55 11.86 11.00 -41.74
C LEU A 55 11.86 12.24 -40.81
N PRO A 56 11.95 12.05 -39.48
CA PRO A 56 12.12 13.16 -38.57
C PRO A 56 13.47 13.90 -38.83
N SER A 57 13.49 15.19 -38.56
CA SER A 57 14.75 15.96 -38.61
C SER A 57 15.81 15.38 -37.68
N THR A 58 17.08 15.69 -37.95
CA THR A 58 18.19 15.23 -37.10
C THR A 58 18.01 15.74 -35.64
N GLU A 59 17.53 16.96 -35.46
CA GLU A 59 17.24 17.53 -34.15
C GLU A 59 16.11 16.77 -33.46
N ALA A 60 15.03 16.50 -34.15
CA ALA A 60 13.89 15.73 -33.63
C ALA A 60 14.33 14.30 -33.24
N LEU A 61 15.17 13.67 -34.07
CA LEU A 61 15.72 12.34 -33.79
C LEU A 61 16.63 12.36 -32.56
N CYS A 62 17.51 13.36 -32.44
CA CYS A 62 18.33 13.54 -31.24
C CYS A 62 17.50 13.76 -29.98
N ALA A 63 16.41 14.53 -30.07
CA ALA A 63 15.49 14.74 -28.96
C ALA A 63 14.80 13.41 -28.53
N GLN A 64 14.33 12.62 -29.49
CA GLN A 64 13.74 11.30 -29.22
C GLN A 64 14.75 10.33 -28.59
N ILE A 65 16.00 10.29 -29.09
CA ILE A 65 17.07 9.45 -28.52
C ILE A 65 17.39 9.89 -27.09
N SER A 66 17.49 11.21 -26.85
CA SER A 66 17.76 11.75 -25.53
C SER A 66 16.63 11.43 -24.56
N ALA A 67 15.38 11.54 -24.97
CA ALA A 67 14.22 11.15 -24.18
C ALA A 67 14.22 9.65 -23.87
N SER A 68 14.50 8.81 -24.87
CA SER A 68 14.61 7.35 -24.73
C SER A 68 15.75 6.95 -23.76
N CYS A 69 16.90 7.62 -23.86
CA CYS A 69 18.03 7.39 -22.98
C CYS A 69 17.70 7.78 -21.53
N ARG A 70 17.12 8.97 -21.31
CA ARG A 70 16.71 9.42 -19.98
C ARG A 70 15.64 8.49 -19.38
N ALA A 71 14.62 8.12 -20.16
CA ALA A 71 13.56 7.22 -19.72
C ALA A 71 14.10 5.86 -19.28
N SER A 72 15.08 5.29 -20.02
CA SER A 72 15.68 3.99 -19.68
C SER A 72 16.55 4.01 -18.40
N ARG A 73 16.92 5.18 -17.91
CA ARG A 73 17.71 5.37 -16.68
C ARG A 73 16.85 5.65 -15.46
N LEU A 74 15.58 5.93 -15.65
CA LEU A 74 14.66 6.08 -14.51
C LEU A 74 14.55 4.73 -13.79
N PRO A 75 14.57 4.72 -12.46
CA PRO A 75 14.26 3.53 -11.69
C PRO A 75 12.88 2.98 -12.09
N SER A 76 12.74 1.65 -12.17
CA SER A 76 11.44 1.02 -12.43
C SER A 76 10.46 1.25 -11.28
N LEU A 77 10.96 1.17 -10.04
CA LEU A 77 10.21 1.56 -8.84
C LEU A 77 10.49 3.04 -8.56
N ARG A 78 9.46 3.86 -8.72
CA ARG A 78 9.57 5.32 -8.57
C ARG A 78 8.29 5.92 -7.98
N GLY A 79 8.41 7.11 -7.42
CA GLY A 79 7.26 7.87 -6.93
C GLY A 79 6.29 8.23 -8.06
N VAL A 80 5.02 8.29 -7.72
CA VAL A 80 3.92 8.73 -8.59
C VAL A 80 3.03 9.70 -7.81
N ILE A 81 2.32 10.57 -8.52
CA ILE A 81 1.28 11.40 -7.94
C ILE A 81 -0.03 10.60 -7.98
N ASN A 82 -0.61 10.38 -6.81
CA ASN A 82 -1.89 9.69 -6.68
C ASN A 82 -3.04 10.71 -6.70
N ALA A 83 -3.62 10.94 -7.86
CA ALA A 83 -4.80 11.80 -8.02
C ALA A 83 -6.12 11.01 -8.12
N THR A 84 -6.14 9.75 -7.63
CA THR A 84 -7.33 8.89 -7.70
C THR A 84 -8.34 9.16 -6.59
N GLY A 85 -7.92 9.76 -5.48
CA GLY A 85 -8.73 9.92 -4.27
C GLY A 85 -8.80 8.67 -3.38
N ILE A 86 -8.14 7.56 -3.78
CA ILE A 86 -8.10 6.31 -2.99
C ILE A 86 -6.87 6.34 -2.09
N VAL A 87 -7.06 6.54 -0.79
CA VAL A 87 -5.98 6.75 0.18
C VAL A 87 -5.08 5.52 0.32
N LEU A 88 -5.66 4.33 0.50
CA LEU A 88 -4.94 3.06 0.58
C LEU A 88 -4.96 2.31 -0.76
N HIS A 89 -4.45 2.98 -1.82
CA HIS A 89 -4.43 2.42 -3.17
C HIS A 89 -3.45 1.25 -3.25
N THR A 90 -3.95 0.04 -3.43
CA THR A 90 -3.17 -1.21 -3.38
C THR A 90 -1.99 -1.21 -4.35
N ASN A 91 -2.22 -0.80 -5.60
CA ASN A 91 -1.19 -0.82 -6.65
C ASN A 91 -0.19 0.33 -6.56
N LEU A 92 -0.45 1.35 -5.71
CA LEU A 92 0.40 2.52 -5.52
C LEU A 92 1.17 2.48 -4.18
N GLY A 93 1.23 1.33 -3.52
CA GLY A 93 2.04 1.14 -2.32
C GLY A 93 1.31 1.37 -1.00
N ARG A 94 -0.01 1.63 -1.02
CA ARG A 94 -0.85 1.86 0.18
C ARG A 94 -0.44 3.10 0.98
N ALA A 95 -0.20 2.96 2.31
CA ALA A 95 0.12 4.10 3.17
C ALA A 95 1.47 4.72 2.85
N CYS A 96 1.49 6.04 2.69
CA CYS A 96 2.73 6.82 2.63
C CYS A 96 3.29 7.01 4.04
N LEU A 97 4.61 7.02 4.16
CA LEU A 97 5.30 7.26 5.43
C LEU A 97 5.35 8.75 5.77
N SER A 98 5.27 9.07 7.06
CA SER A 98 5.50 10.42 7.55
C SER A 98 6.97 10.83 7.41
N ASP A 99 7.25 12.15 7.37
CA ASP A 99 8.62 12.68 7.36
C ASP A 99 9.44 12.17 8.54
N ARG A 100 8.83 12.02 9.72
CA ARG A 100 9.44 11.45 10.92
C ARG A 100 9.86 9.99 10.69
N ALA A 101 9.00 9.18 10.06
CA ALA A 101 9.30 7.78 9.75
C ALA A 101 10.40 7.67 8.68
N LEU A 102 10.37 8.52 7.65
CA LEU A 102 11.42 8.59 6.63
C LEU A 102 12.76 9.02 7.21
N ALA A 103 12.78 10.03 8.10
CA ALA A 103 13.98 10.48 8.79
C ALA A 103 14.58 9.38 9.68
N ALA A 104 13.75 8.63 10.41
CA ALA A 104 14.18 7.50 11.22
C ALA A 104 14.80 6.38 10.38
N ALA A 105 14.14 5.97 9.29
CA ALA A 105 14.68 4.96 8.36
C ALA A 105 16.01 5.40 7.74
N ARG A 106 16.10 6.67 7.30
CA ARG A 106 17.34 7.26 6.79
C ARG A 106 18.45 7.24 7.83
N GLY A 107 18.17 7.61 9.09
CA GLY A 107 19.14 7.66 10.18
C GLY A 107 19.82 6.31 10.42
N VAL A 108 19.04 5.22 10.47
CA VAL A 108 19.58 3.87 10.68
C VAL A 108 20.25 3.26 9.43
N SER A 109 19.99 3.81 8.24
CA SER A 109 20.55 3.30 6.98
C SER A 109 21.92 3.88 6.64
N GLN A 110 22.21 5.10 7.09
CA GLN A 110 23.48 5.79 6.77
C GLN A 110 24.69 5.28 7.55
N GLY A 111 24.49 4.42 8.55
CA GLY A 111 25.56 3.87 9.37
C GLY A 111 25.16 2.57 10.07
N TYR A 112 25.93 2.24 11.11
CA TYR A 112 25.58 1.15 12.03
C TYR A 112 24.43 1.56 12.93
N SER A 113 23.69 0.58 13.46
CA SER A 113 22.55 0.82 14.34
C SER A 113 22.50 -0.20 15.47
N THR A 114 21.71 0.11 16.48
CA THR A 114 21.48 -0.73 17.68
C THR A 114 20.54 -1.90 17.42
N LEU A 115 20.26 -2.26 16.17
CA LEU A 115 19.21 -3.22 15.78
C LEU A 115 19.12 -4.48 16.66
N GLU A 116 20.25 -5.08 17.00
CA GLU A 116 20.35 -6.23 17.93
C GLU A 116 21.45 -6.00 18.96
N TYR A 117 21.57 -4.76 19.48
CA TYR A 117 22.58 -4.41 20.49
C TYR A 117 21.93 -3.61 21.61
N ASP A 118 22.03 -4.11 22.83
CA ASP A 118 21.57 -3.41 24.03
C ASP A 118 22.67 -2.46 24.51
N LEU A 119 22.40 -1.15 24.41
CA LEU A 119 23.37 -0.12 24.81
C LEU A 119 23.58 -0.08 26.34
N THR A 120 22.58 -0.50 27.12
CA THR A 120 22.67 -0.47 28.61
C THR A 120 23.46 -1.67 29.12
N ALA A 121 23.17 -2.86 28.57
CA ALA A 121 23.84 -4.09 28.98
C ALA A 121 25.20 -4.28 28.29
N GLY A 122 25.46 -3.60 27.17
CA GLY A 122 26.66 -3.77 26.35
C GLY A 122 26.75 -5.11 25.63
N GLU A 123 25.61 -5.76 25.41
CA GLU A 123 25.53 -7.10 24.83
C GLU A 123 24.49 -7.21 23.72
N ARG A 124 24.34 -8.42 23.19
CA ARG A 124 23.34 -8.69 22.14
C ARG A 124 21.93 -8.55 22.67
N GLY A 125 21.17 -7.58 22.12
CA GLY A 125 19.76 -7.35 22.38
C GLY A 125 18.83 -8.10 21.43
N GLN A 126 17.52 -7.86 21.63
CA GLN A 126 16.46 -8.38 20.79
C GLN A 126 15.91 -7.29 19.86
N ARG A 127 15.71 -7.61 18.60
CA ARG A 127 15.16 -6.71 17.57
C ARG A 127 13.79 -6.13 17.95
N TYR A 128 12.95 -6.91 18.62
CA TYR A 128 11.61 -6.49 19.00
C TYR A 128 11.60 -5.44 20.14
N ALA A 129 12.70 -5.31 20.89
CA ALA A 129 12.80 -4.37 21.99
C ALA A 129 12.54 -2.92 21.59
N HIS A 130 12.76 -2.56 20.32
CA HIS A 130 12.53 -1.21 19.82
C HIS A 130 11.05 -0.83 19.72
N VAL A 131 10.15 -1.78 19.46
CA VAL A 131 8.74 -1.49 19.19
C VAL A 131 7.76 -2.16 20.17
N GLU A 132 8.16 -3.24 20.84
CA GLU A 132 7.29 -3.99 21.76
C GLU A 132 6.72 -3.12 22.89
N PRO A 133 7.51 -2.27 23.59
CA PRO A 133 6.96 -1.42 24.66
C PRO A 133 5.92 -0.41 24.14
N LEU A 134 6.14 0.17 22.95
CA LEU A 134 5.20 1.08 22.32
C LEU A 134 3.91 0.36 21.92
N LEU A 135 4.02 -0.80 21.27
CA LEU A 135 2.87 -1.62 20.89
C LEU A 135 2.04 -2.03 22.11
N CYS A 136 2.67 -2.53 23.17
CA CYS A 136 1.98 -2.89 24.40
C CYS A 136 1.26 -1.69 25.02
N ARG A 137 1.89 -0.53 25.09
CA ARG A 137 1.30 0.71 25.62
C ARG A 137 0.10 1.18 24.80
N LEU A 138 0.20 1.15 23.47
CA LEU A 138 -0.83 1.65 22.57
C LEU A 138 -2.02 0.70 22.46
N THR A 139 -1.79 -0.60 22.54
CA THR A 139 -2.82 -1.62 22.33
C THR A 139 -3.40 -2.20 23.61
N GLY A 140 -2.68 -2.10 24.73
CA GLY A 140 -3.01 -2.76 25.98
C GLY A 140 -2.64 -4.24 26.04
N ALA A 141 -1.92 -4.76 25.05
CA ALA A 141 -1.46 -6.15 25.01
C ALA A 141 -0.30 -6.41 25.98
N GLU A 142 -0.14 -7.67 26.42
CA GLU A 142 0.92 -8.08 27.35
C GLU A 142 2.29 -8.17 26.70
N ALA A 143 2.33 -8.50 25.40
CA ALA A 143 3.54 -8.66 24.61
C ALA A 143 3.27 -8.42 23.12
N ALA A 144 4.34 -8.15 22.35
CA ALA A 144 4.25 -7.93 20.92
C ALA A 144 5.48 -8.43 20.19
N MET A 145 5.33 -8.68 18.89
CA MET A 145 6.42 -8.90 17.94
C MET A 145 6.04 -8.40 16.55
N VAL A 146 7.02 -8.25 15.68
CA VAL A 146 6.82 -7.75 14.31
C VAL A 146 7.54 -8.64 13.31
N VAL A 147 6.87 -8.92 12.20
CA VAL A 147 7.38 -9.68 11.05
C VAL A 147 7.17 -8.90 9.75
N ASN A 148 7.61 -9.41 8.61
CA ASN A 148 7.64 -8.69 7.33
C ASN A 148 6.29 -8.14 6.85
N ASN A 149 5.21 -8.89 7.05
CA ASN A 149 3.85 -8.50 6.66
C ASN A 149 2.81 -9.34 7.40
N ASN A 150 1.52 -8.99 7.27
CA ASN A 150 0.47 -9.69 8.00
C ASN A 150 0.27 -11.13 7.55
N ALA A 151 0.50 -11.47 6.28
CA ALA A 151 0.45 -12.86 5.81
C ALA A 151 1.52 -13.72 6.52
N ALA A 152 2.73 -13.17 6.71
CA ALA A 152 3.79 -13.79 7.50
C ALA A 152 3.41 -13.91 8.99
N ALA A 153 2.68 -12.93 9.54
CA ALA A 153 2.17 -12.99 10.90
C ALA A 153 1.18 -14.15 11.09
N VAL A 154 0.19 -14.25 10.21
CA VAL A 154 -0.79 -15.35 10.23
C VAL A 154 -0.11 -16.71 10.06
N LEU A 155 0.82 -16.84 9.09
CA LEU A 155 1.61 -18.04 8.87
C LEU A 155 2.37 -18.46 10.14
N LEU A 156 3.05 -17.50 10.79
CA LEU A 156 3.80 -17.76 12.02
C LEU A 156 2.89 -18.20 13.16
N ILE A 157 1.78 -17.47 13.38
CA ILE A 157 0.82 -17.75 14.45
C ILE A 157 0.25 -19.17 14.29
N LEU A 158 -0.26 -19.48 13.11
CA LEU A 158 -0.85 -20.79 12.84
C LEU A 158 0.20 -21.90 12.94
N SER A 159 1.39 -21.74 12.35
CA SER A 159 2.45 -22.75 12.45
C SER A 159 2.89 -23.02 13.88
N ALA A 160 2.98 -22.00 14.72
CA ALA A 160 3.49 -22.14 16.08
C ALA A 160 2.43 -22.66 17.07
N LEU A 161 1.17 -22.31 16.86
CA LEU A 161 0.10 -22.59 17.86
C LEU A 161 -0.84 -23.74 17.44
N THR A 162 -0.90 -24.09 16.15
CA THR A 162 -1.96 -24.99 15.65
C THR A 162 -1.48 -26.16 14.81
N ALA A 163 -0.16 -26.31 14.59
CA ALA A 163 0.37 -27.40 13.76
C ALA A 163 -0.14 -28.76 14.19
N GLY A 164 -0.65 -29.55 13.23
CA GLY A 164 -1.17 -30.89 13.43
C GLY A 164 -2.53 -30.97 14.11
N GLY A 165 -3.24 -29.86 14.33
CA GLY A 165 -4.55 -29.85 14.94
C GLY A 165 -5.59 -29.02 14.20
N GLU A 166 -6.83 -29.08 14.69
CA GLU A 166 -7.96 -28.36 14.09
C GLU A 166 -7.99 -26.89 14.48
N VAL A 167 -8.29 -26.01 13.51
CA VAL A 167 -8.60 -24.60 13.70
C VAL A 167 -10.03 -24.36 13.25
N ILE A 168 -10.87 -23.95 14.19
CA ILE A 168 -12.27 -23.68 13.92
C ILE A 168 -12.42 -22.24 13.48
N THR A 169 -13.04 -22.00 12.31
CA THR A 169 -13.33 -20.67 11.78
C THR A 169 -14.69 -20.63 11.10
N SER A 170 -15.29 -19.43 11.04
CA SER A 170 -16.54 -19.20 10.33
C SER A 170 -16.36 -19.36 8.82
N ARG A 171 -17.27 -20.05 8.16
CA ARG A 171 -17.31 -20.17 6.69
C ARG A 171 -17.42 -18.80 6.02
N GLY A 172 -18.15 -17.87 6.63
CA GLY A 172 -18.28 -16.48 6.15
C GLY A 172 -17.02 -15.63 6.34
N GLU A 173 -15.95 -16.17 6.93
CA GLU A 173 -14.69 -15.47 7.19
C GLU A 173 -13.49 -16.08 6.43
N LEU A 174 -13.75 -17.00 5.49
CA LEU A 174 -12.73 -17.59 4.63
C LEU A 174 -12.37 -16.62 3.50
N VAL A 175 -11.55 -15.63 3.83
CA VAL A 175 -11.19 -14.52 2.96
C VAL A 175 -10.11 -14.88 1.94
N GLU A 176 -10.21 -14.28 0.75
CA GLU A 176 -9.10 -14.17 -0.21
C GLU A 176 -8.66 -12.71 -0.30
N ILE A 177 -7.37 -12.44 -0.14
CA ILE A 177 -6.77 -11.10 -0.18
C ILE A 177 -5.66 -11.06 -1.22
N GLY A 178 -5.61 -10.00 -2.03
CA GLY A 178 -4.49 -9.73 -2.95
C GLY A 178 -4.29 -10.76 -4.05
N GLY A 179 -5.33 -11.50 -4.43
CA GLY A 179 -5.34 -12.40 -5.58
C GLY A 179 -4.73 -13.80 -5.35
N SER A 180 -4.15 -14.07 -4.18
CA SER A 180 -3.57 -15.40 -3.89
C SER A 180 -3.49 -15.79 -2.41
N PHE A 181 -3.71 -14.88 -1.49
CA PHE A 181 -3.73 -15.20 -0.06
C PHE A 181 -5.13 -15.68 0.32
N ARG A 182 -5.29 -17.01 0.42
CA ARG A 182 -6.52 -17.67 0.86
C ARG A 182 -6.31 -18.27 2.24
N MET A 183 -7.20 -18.00 3.17
CA MET A 183 -7.09 -18.51 4.53
C MET A 183 -6.99 -20.04 4.59
N PRO A 184 -7.79 -20.83 3.82
CA PRO A 184 -7.63 -22.28 3.79
C PRO A 184 -6.25 -22.76 3.33
N ASP A 185 -5.68 -22.10 2.31
CA ASP A 185 -4.37 -22.49 1.75
C ASP A 185 -3.23 -22.20 2.76
N VAL A 186 -3.34 -21.08 3.48
CA VAL A 186 -2.40 -20.73 4.56
C VAL A 186 -2.47 -21.72 5.70
N MET A 187 -3.67 -22.13 6.12
CA MET A 187 -3.86 -23.16 7.15
C MET A 187 -3.23 -24.49 6.72
N ALA A 188 -3.47 -24.93 5.49
CA ALA A 188 -2.87 -26.14 4.95
C ALA A 188 -1.34 -26.06 4.92
N ALA A 189 -0.77 -24.92 4.51
CA ALA A 189 0.67 -24.68 4.50
C ALA A 189 1.30 -24.69 5.91
N CYS A 190 0.52 -24.35 6.94
CA CYS A 190 0.93 -24.41 8.36
C CYS A 190 0.79 -25.79 8.99
N GLY A 191 0.24 -26.78 8.27
CA GLY A 191 -0.10 -28.09 8.81
C GLY A 191 -1.30 -28.06 9.77
N ALA A 192 -2.09 -27.01 9.76
CA ALA A 192 -3.35 -26.90 10.51
C ALA A 192 -4.50 -27.52 9.70
N VAL A 193 -5.45 -28.12 10.39
CA VAL A 193 -6.66 -28.71 9.80
C VAL A 193 -7.79 -27.70 9.90
N LEU A 194 -8.29 -27.23 8.78
CA LEU A 194 -9.43 -26.30 8.73
C LEU A 194 -10.72 -27.01 9.16
N ARG A 195 -11.40 -26.45 10.16
CA ARG A 195 -12.73 -26.84 10.61
C ARG A 195 -13.71 -25.69 10.40
N GLU A 196 -14.44 -25.72 9.29
CA GLU A 196 -15.43 -24.68 8.98
C GLU A 196 -16.71 -24.85 9.78
N VAL A 197 -17.27 -23.73 10.27
CA VAL A 197 -18.54 -23.72 11.01
C VAL A 197 -19.51 -22.69 10.46
N GLY A 198 -20.79 -22.91 10.74
CA GLY A 198 -21.87 -22.04 10.27
C GLY A 198 -22.12 -22.13 8.76
N SER A 199 -22.74 -21.09 8.22
CA SER A 199 -23.00 -20.91 6.78
C SER A 199 -22.32 -19.63 6.29
N THR A 200 -22.40 -19.35 4.98
CA THR A 200 -21.78 -18.17 4.37
C THR A 200 -22.17 -16.86 5.06
N ASN A 201 -23.45 -16.71 5.42
CA ASN A 201 -24.00 -15.47 5.95
C ASN A 201 -24.34 -15.51 7.44
N LYS A 202 -24.34 -16.71 8.07
CA LYS A 202 -24.67 -16.84 9.49
C LYS A 202 -23.79 -17.85 10.19
N THR A 203 -23.14 -17.39 11.25
CA THR A 203 -22.40 -18.23 12.18
C THR A 203 -22.72 -17.82 13.61
N ARG A 204 -23.12 -18.79 14.43
CA ARG A 204 -23.48 -18.60 15.82
C ARG A 204 -22.41 -19.15 16.75
N LEU A 205 -22.40 -18.69 17.99
CA LEU A 205 -21.47 -19.21 19.00
C LEU A 205 -21.64 -20.71 19.22
N SER A 206 -22.88 -21.22 19.11
CA SER A 206 -23.17 -22.68 19.18
C SER A 206 -22.48 -23.48 18.09
N ASP A 207 -22.29 -22.91 16.89
CA ASP A 207 -21.63 -23.61 15.79
C ASP A 207 -20.15 -23.86 16.14
N TYR A 208 -19.49 -22.87 16.74
CA TYR A 208 -18.12 -23.04 17.27
C TYR A 208 -18.09 -24.03 18.43
N ALA A 209 -18.99 -23.87 19.43
CA ALA A 209 -19.02 -24.73 20.61
C ALA A 209 -19.22 -26.21 20.28
N ASN A 210 -20.11 -26.51 19.32
CA ASN A 210 -20.43 -27.87 18.90
C ASN A 210 -19.32 -28.51 18.03
N ALA A 211 -18.45 -27.71 17.41
CA ALA A 211 -17.35 -28.21 16.60
C ALA A 211 -16.07 -28.51 17.40
N ILE A 212 -15.99 -28.07 18.66
CA ILE A 212 -14.82 -28.30 19.51
C ILE A 212 -14.64 -29.80 19.76
N SER A 213 -13.43 -30.30 19.52
CA SER A 213 -12.99 -31.66 19.74
C SER A 213 -11.65 -31.68 20.50
N GLU A 214 -11.15 -32.86 20.84
CA GLU A 214 -9.82 -33.04 21.44
C GLU A 214 -8.68 -32.61 20.48
N GLN A 215 -8.95 -32.54 19.19
CA GLN A 215 -8.00 -32.12 18.16
C GLN A 215 -7.98 -30.59 17.98
N THR A 216 -8.93 -29.86 18.55
CA THR A 216 -9.03 -28.40 18.41
C THR A 216 -7.85 -27.70 19.09
N ARG A 217 -7.11 -26.89 18.33
CA ARG A 217 -5.96 -26.12 18.81
C ARG A 217 -6.24 -24.62 18.93
N ALA A 218 -7.16 -24.08 18.12
CA ALA A 218 -7.53 -22.67 18.19
C ALA A 218 -8.93 -22.41 17.65
N LEU A 219 -9.54 -21.32 18.13
CA LEU A 219 -10.66 -20.67 17.48
C LEU A 219 -10.11 -19.45 16.71
N LEU A 220 -10.40 -19.36 15.41
CA LEU A 220 -9.91 -18.29 14.55
C LEU A 220 -11.06 -17.36 14.16
N LYS A 221 -10.84 -16.09 14.38
CA LYS A 221 -11.63 -14.96 13.88
C LYS A 221 -10.88 -14.26 12.76
N VAL A 222 -11.51 -14.05 11.60
CA VAL A 222 -10.92 -13.29 10.51
C VAL A 222 -11.83 -12.10 10.22
N HIS A 223 -11.26 -10.90 10.28
CA HIS A 223 -11.98 -9.69 9.91
C HIS A 223 -12.12 -9.58 8.39
N THR A 224 -13.35 -9.40 7.92
CA THR A 224 -13.67 -9.29 6.50
C THR A 224 -13.36 -7.88 5.96
N SER A 225 -12.05 -7.53 5.99
CA SER A 225 -11.56 -6.18 5.71
C SER A 225 -11.70 -5.73 4.25
N ASN A 226 -11.96 -6.65 3.31
CA ASN A 226 -12.03 -6.37 1.87
C ASN A 226 -13.39 -6.70 1.24
N TYR A 227 -14.35 -7.22 2.00
CA TYR A 227 -15.72 -7.45 1.56
C TYR A 227 -16.70 -7.34 2.72
N ARG A 228 -18.00 -7.22 2.40
CA ARG A 228 -19.10 -7.24 3.37
C ARG A 228 -20.21 -8.14 2.88
N ILE A 229 -20.76 -8.98 3.77
CA ILE A 229 -21.98 -9.74 3.50
C ILE A 229 -23.16 -8.91 4.03
N VAL A 230 -24.11 -8.59 3.15
CA VAL A 230 -25.25 -7.72 3.46
C VAL A 230 -26.55 -8.51 3.41
N GLY A 231 -27.48 -8.22 4.30
CA GLY A 231 -28.81 -8.87 4.40
C GLY A 231 -29.01 -9.59 5.73
N PHE A 232 -29.57 -10.78 5.71
CA PHE A 232 -29.81 -11.60 6.91
C PHE A 232 -28.51 -12.27 7.37
N THR A 233 -27.63 -11.51 8.05
CA THR A 233 -26.30 -11.95 8.48
C THR A 233 -26.23 -12.07 10.00
N GLU A 234 -25.34 -12.95 10.47
CA GLU A 234 -24.98 -13.08 11.89
C GLU A 234 -23.52 -13.54 11.99
N SER A 235 -22.73 -12.90 12.84
CA SER A 235 -21.34 -13.26 13.10
C SER A 235 -21.05 -13.27 14.60
N VAL A 236 -20.08 -14.05 15.01
CA VAL A 236 -19.67 -14.16 16.42
C VAL A 236 -18.66 -13.04 16.73
N SER A 237 -18.90 -12.30 17.81
CA SER A 237 -17.97 -11.25 18.24
C SER A 237 -16.68 -11.83 18.82
N PRO A 238 -15.55 -11.09 18.72
CA PRO A 238 -14.30 -11.50 19.37
C PRO A 238 -14.45 -11.78 20.87
N ALA A 239 -15.27 -11.00 21.58
CA ALA A 239 -15.54 -11.18 23.02
C ALA A 239 -16.24 -12.51 23.32
N ALA A 240 -17.25 -12.87 22.54
CA ALA A 240 -17.96 -14.15 22.70
C ALA A 240 -17.04 -15.34 22.40
N LEU A 241 -16.19 -15.25 21.37
CA LEU A 241 -15.19 -16.29 21.09
C LEU A 241 -14.14 -16.38 22.20
N ALA A 242 -13.66 -15.25 22.73
CA ALA A 242 -12.69 -15.23 23.83
C ALA A 242 -13.26 -15.88 25.12
N GLU A 243 -14.54 -15.68 25.41
CA GLU A 243 -15.23 -16.32 26.54
C GLU A 243 -15.33 -17.85 26.32
N LEU A 244 -15.75 -18.28 25.11
CA LEU A 244 -15.80 -19.69 24.77
C LEU A 244 -14.42 -20.34 24.84
N GLY A 245 -13.40 -19.70 24.24
CA GLY A 245 -12.02 -20.18 24.27
C GLY A 245 -11.49 -20.35 25.70
N ARG A 246 -11.75 -19.35 26.58
CA ARG A 246 -11.38 -19.39 27.99
C ARG A 246 -12.05 -20.55 28.71
N SER A 247 -13.35 -20.77 28.50
CA SER A 247 -14.11 -21.86 29.14
C SER A 247 -13.63 -23.26 28.73
N ARG A 248 -12.99 -23.36 27.57
CA ARG A 248 -12.48 -24.62 26.98
C ARG A 248 -10.96 -24.73 27.00
N SER A 249 -10.26 -23.73 27.53
CA SER A 249 -8.79 -23.64 27.51
C SER A 249 -8.19 -23.71 26.09
N ILE A 250 -8.91 -23.16 25.09
CA ILE A 250 -8.50 -23.08 23.69
C ILE A 250 -8.16 -21.64 23.36
N PRO A 251 -6.98 -21.34 22.77
CA PRO A 251 -6.61 -19.98 22.41
C PRO A 251 -7.50 -19.43 21.28
N VAL A 252 -7.80 -18.15 21.35
CA VAL A 252 -8.49 -17.39 20.31
C VAL A 252 -7.48 -16.54 19.54
N ILE A 253 -7.45 -16.73 18.23
CA ILE A 253 -6.59 -16.00 17.30
C ILE A 253 -7.49 -15.06 16.50
N GLU A 254 -7.07 -13.81 16.28
CA GLU A 254 -7.77 -12.88 15.39
C GLU A 254 -6.83 -12.35 14.31
N ASP A 255 -7.20 -12.53 13.05
CA ASP A 255 -6.62 -11.77 11.94
C ASP A 255 -7.48 -10.54 11.68
N LEU A 256 -7.07 -9.41 12.24
CA LEU A 256 -7.75 -8.13 12.07
C LEU A 256 -7.43 -7.50 10.70
N GLY A 257 -6.22 -7.64 10.25
CA GLY A 257 -5.75 -7.19 8.93
C GLY A 257 -5.57 -5.67 8.77
N SER A 258 -6.53 -4.85 9.19
CA SER A 258 -6.55 -3.40 8.90
C SER A 258 -5.62 -2.56 9.78
N GLY A 259 -5.43 -2.92 11.04
CA GLY A 259 -4.48 -2.25 11.95
C GLY A 259 -4.92 -0.88 12.46
N CYS A 260 -6.21 -0.65 12.63
CA CYS A 260 -6.73 0.61 13.14
C CYS A 260 -6.41 0.81 14.61
N LEU A 261 -5.72 1.92 14.97
CA LEU A 261 -5.40 2.31 16.36
C LEU A 261 -6.20 3.52 16.85
N VAL A 262 -6.96 4.20 16.00
CA VAL A 262 -7.81 5.34 16.34
C VAL A 262 -9.26 5.06 15.97
N ASP A 263 -10.20 5.64 16.70
CA ASP A 263 -11.60 5.59 16.30
C ASP A 263 -11.80 6.44 15.04
N LEU A 264 -12.26 5.82 13.97
CA LEU A 264 -12.53 6.48 12.69
C LEU A 264 -13.97 7.00 12.57
N ALA A 265 -14.85 6.71 13.53
CA ALA A 265 -16.23 7.17 13.51
C ALA A 265 -16.37 8.71 13.43
N PRO A 266 -15.54 9.51 14.11
CA PRO A 266 -15.54 10.97 13.96
C PRO A 266 -15.17 11.45 12.55
N LEU A 267 -14.45 10.62 11.78
CA LEU A 267 -14.09 10.90 10.38
C LEU A 267 -15.14 10.41 9.37
N GLY A 268 -16.29 9.88 9.84
CA GLY A 268 -17.38 9.37 9.01
C GLY A 268 -17.25 7.90 8.64
N LEU A 269 -16.23 7.18 9.10
CA LEU A 269 -16.01 5.76 8.82
C LEU A 269 -16.38 4.93 10.05
N ARG A 270 -17.41 4.10 9.91
CA ARG A 270 -18.00 3.34 11.02
C ARG A 270 -17.66 1.86 10.91
N ASP A 271 -17.85 1.14 12.03
CA ASP A 271 -17.74 -0.32 12.10
C ASP A 271 -16.34 -0.88 11.80
N GLU A 272 -15.30 -0.05 11.79
CA GLU A 272 -13.91 -0.54 11.71
C GLU A 272 -13.39 -0.83 13.12
N PRO A 273 -13.09 -2.10 13.43
CA PRO A 273 -12.63 -2.46 14.77
C PRO A 273 -11.21 -1.93 15.03
N THR A 274 -11.01 -1.41 16.25
CA THR A 274 -9.66 -1.04 16.69
C THR A 274 -8.92 -2.23 17.31
N VAL A 275 -7.60 -2.23 17.22
CA VAL A 275 -6.73 -3.23 17.85
C VAL A 275 -6.99 -3.30 19.35
N GLN A 276 -7.18 -2.14 20.00
CA GLN A 276 -7.47 -2.04 21.45
C GLN A 276 -8.78 -2.74 21.80
N ALA A 277 -9.80 -2.63 20.96
CA ALA A 277 -11.10 -3.29 21.18
C ALA A 277 -10.95 -4.81 21.18
N SER A 278 -10.20 -5.38 20.25
CA SER A 278 -9.93 -6.82 20.18
C SER A 278 -9.08 -7.32 21.36
N VAL A 279 -8.05 -6.58 21.75
CA VAL A 279 -7.25 -6.91 22.96
C VAL A 279 -8.13 -6.87 24.20
N LYS A 280 -8.96 -5.84 24.37
CA LYS A 280 -9.90 -5.72 25.50
C LYS A 280 -10.97 -6.83 25.51
N ALA A 281 -11.36 -7.32 24.32
CA ALA A 281 -12.28 -8.46 24.20
C ALA A 281 -11.68 -9.77 24.71
N GLY A 282 -10.36 -9.83 24.93
CA GLY A 282 -9.66 -10.96 25.53
C GLY A 282 -9.15 -12.00 24.53
N VAL A 283 -8.98 -11.62 23.26
CA VAL A 283 -8.32 -12.44 22.24
C VAL A 283 -6.89 -12.76 22.70
N ASP A 284 -6.43 -14.01 22.48
CA ASP A 284 -5.11 -14.43 22.95
C ASP A 284 -3.98 -13.93 22.05
N VAL A 285 -4.20 -13.89 20.75
CA VAL A 285 -3.25 -13.39 19.73
C VAL A 285 -3.99 -12.69 18.64
N LEU A 286 -3.51 -11.52 18.28
CA LEU A 286 -4.07 -10.67 17.23
C LEU A 286 -2.98 -10.27 16.25
N SER A 287 -3.27 -10.30 14.94
CA SER A 287 -2.36 -9.81 13.90
C SER A 287 -2.99 -8.73 13.01
N PHE A 288 -2.14 -7.82 12.52
CA PHE A 288 -2.56 -6.74 11.62
C PHE A 288 -1.42 -6.17 10.80
N SER A 289 -1.77 -5.42 9.73
CA SER A 289 -0.81 -4.81 8.81
C SER A 289 -0.36 -3.43 9.27
N GLY A 290 0.92 -3.11 9.08
CA GLY A 290 1.47 -1.78 9.35
C GLY A 290 1.15 -0.75 8.27
N ASP A 291 1.00 -1.16 7.03
CA ASP A 291 0.85 -0.32 5.83
C ASP A 291 -0.60 -0.04 5.41
N LYS A 292 -1.56 -0.32 6.30
CA LYS A 292 -2.98 0.00 6.12
C LYS A 292 -3.40 1.14 7.06
N LEU A 293 -4.44 0.94 7.89
CA LEU A 293 -4.98 1.98 8.78
C LEU A 293 -4.04 2.39 9.93
N LEU A 294 -2.95 1.64 10.16
CA LEU A 294 -1.87 2.13 11.01
C LEU A 294 -1.10 3.29 10.35
N GLY A 295 -1.01 3.32 9.02
CA GLY A 295 -0.31 4.36 8.28
C GLY A 295 1.22 4.31 8.38
N GLY A 296 1.77 3.15 8.71
CA GLY A 296 3.21 2.89 8.82
C GLY A 296 3.77 2.12 7.62
N PRO A 297 4.99 1.57 7.76
CA PRO A 297 5.60 0.73 6.75
C PRO A 297 4.90 -0.63 6.67
N GLN A 298 5.13 -1.35 5.56
CA GLN A 298 4.69 -2.74 5.46
C GLN A 298 5.32 -3.57 6.58
N ALA A 299 4.47 -4.10 7.46
CA ALA A 299 4.85 -4.98 8.56
C ALA A 299 3.65 -5.86 8.94
N GLY A 300 3.93 -7.03 9.50
CA GLY A 300 2.97 -7.85 10.22
C GLY A 300 3.19 -7.67 11.71
N ILE A 301 2.24 -7.02 12.37
CA ILE A 301 2.32 -6.74 13.79
C ILE A 301 1.49 -7.78 14.50
N ILE A 302 2.07 -8.41 15.53
CA ILE A 302 1.44 -9.43 16.35
C ILE A 302 1.45 -8.94 17.80
N VAL A 303 0.28 -8.87 18.41
CA VAL A 303 0.12 -8.49 19.82
C VAL A 303 -0.75 -9.52 20.54
N GLY A 304 -0.61 -9.65 21.84
CA GLY A 304 -1.44 -10.56 22.60
C GLY A 304 -0.85 -10.97 23.93
N LYS A 305 -1.26 -12.14 24.42
CA LYS A 305 -0.80 -12.71 25.69
C LYS A 305 0.67 -13.12 25.60
N ARG A 306 1.45 -12.78 26.61
CA ARG A 306 2.89 -13.06 26.68
C ARG A 306 3.21 -14.52 26.40
N ARG A 307 2.46 -15.46 26.98
CA ARG A 307 2.65 -16.89 26.76
C ARG A 307 2.63 -17.30 25.28
N CYS A 308 1.74 -16.68 24.48
CA CYS A 308 1.62 -16.96 23.07
C CYS A 308 2.76 -16.28 22.27
N ILE A 309 3.01 -15.00 22.52
CA ILE A 309 4.05 -14.24 21.85
C ILE A 309 5.44 -14.84 22.10
N ASP A 310 5.74 -15.33 23.29
CA ASP A 310 7.02 -15.97 23.60
C ASP A 310 7.21 -17.30 22.83
N LEU A 311 6.13 -18.05 22.56
CA LEU A 311 6.19 -19.21 21.68
C LEU A 311 6.50 -18.80 20.25
N LEU A 312 5.84 -17.76 19.73
CA LEU A 312 6.09 -17.25 18.39
C LEU A 312 7.54 -16.77 18.21
N LYS A 313 8.08 -16.04 19.18
CA LYS A 313 9.47 -15.53 19.17
C LYS A 313 10.51 -16.65 19.10
N ARG A 314 10.21 -17.82 19.64
CA ARG A 314 11.10 -19.00 19.64
C ARG A 314 10.94 -19.88 18.40
N HIS A 315 9.86 -19.71 17.63
CA HIS A 315 9.60 -20.54 16.46
C HIS A 315 10.63 -20.27 15.34
N PRO A 316 11.15 -21.32 14.66
CA PRO A 316 12.17 -21.13 13.60
C PRO A 316 11.76 -20.14 12.49
N LEU A 317 10.48 -20.10 12.12
CA LEU A 317 9.96 -19.16 11.14
C LEU A 317 10.13 -17.69 11.56
N ALA A 318 10.19 -17.37 12.86
CA ALA A 318 10.41 -15.99 13.33
C ALA A 318 11.73 -15.41 12.78
N ARG A 319 12.74 -16.25 12.53
CA ARG A 319 13.99 -15.82 11.90
C ARG A 319 13.84 -15.61 10.39
N ALA A 320 13.10 -16.46 9.70
CA ALA A 320 12.86 -16.36 8.26
C ALA A 320 11.97 -15.16 7.91
N LEU A 321 11.00 -14.86 8.77
CA LEU A 321 9.99 -13.82 8.57
C LEU A 321 10.34 -12.49 9.25
N ARG A 322 11.54 -12.33 9.77
CA ARG A 322 11.94 -11.15 10.55
C ARG A 322 11.98 -9.88 9.71
N VAL A 323 11.50 -8.80 10.29
CA VAL A 323 11.54 -7.45 9.73
C VAL A 323 12.96 -6.91 9.68
N ASP A 324 13.29 -6.08 8.68
CA ASP A 324 14.55 -5.37 8.54
C ASP A 324 14.64 -4.08 9.39
N LYS A 325 15.82 -3.45 9.42
CA LYS A 325 16.07 -2.27 10.25
C LYS A 325 15.34 -1.00 9.76
N LEU A 326 15.14 -0.87 8.44
CA LEU A 326 14.48 0.33 7.88
C LEU A 326 13.00 0.33 8.24
N THR A 327 12.35 -0.82 8.01
CA THR A 327 10.96 -1.04 8.40
C THR A 327 10.75 -0.85 9.90
N LEU A 328 11.68 -1.38 10.73
CA LEU A 328 11.55 -1.28 12.17
C LEU A 328 11.65 0.16 12.67
N ALA A 329 12.62 0.94 12.17
CA ALA A 329 12.80 2.35 12.53
C ALA A 329 11.61 3.22 12.07
N ALA A 330 11.11 2.99 10.85
CA ALA A 330 9.92 3.68 10.36
C ALA A 330 8.67 3.32 11.18
N LEU A 331 8.51 2.05 11.57
CA LEU A 331 7.40 1.61 12.42
C LEU A 331 7.49 2.22 13.81
N GLU A 332 8.67 2.22 14.45
CA GLU A 332 8.88 2.84 15.77
C GLU A 332 8.48 4.32 15.75
N ALA A 333 8.95 5.07 14.72
CA ALA A 333 8.61 6.49 14.56
C ALA A 333 7.10 6.71 14.32
N THR A 334 6.44 5.81 13.54
CA THR A 334 4.99 5.85 13.35
C THR A 334 4.24 5.61 14.65
N LEU A 335 4.63 4.59 15.43
CA LEU A 335 4.01 4.30 16.74
C LEU A 335 4.24 5.43 17.75
N GLN A 336 5.39 6.11 17.66
CA GLN A 336 5.67 7.24 18.52
C GLN A 336 4.72 8.42 18.22
N ALA A 337 4.34 8.68 16.97
CA ALA A 337 3.33 9.69 16.63
C ALA A 337 1.97 9.41 17.28
N TYR A 338 1.58 8.14 17.37
CA TYR A 338 0.37 7.74 18.15
C TYR A 338 0.55 8.00 19.64
N ALA A 339 1.72 7.67 20.19
CA ALA A 339 2.00 7.85 21.61
C ALA A 339 2.07 9.33 22.03
N ASP A 340 2.52 10.20 21.11
CA ASP A 340 2.59 11.65 21.27
C ASP A 340 1.23 12.34 21.04
N GLY A 341 0.23 11.62 20.48
CA GLY A 341 -1.09 12.17 20.13
C GLY A 341 -1.11 13.01 18.84
N THR A 342 -0.06 12.92 18.02
CA THR A 342 0.10 13.71 16.77
C THR A 342 -0.23 12.91 15.51
N ALA A 343 -0.70 11.68 15.64
CA ALA A 343 -0.90 10.75 14.53
C ALA A 343 -1.80 11.30 13.41
N LEU A 344 -2.91 11.99 13.74
CA LEU A 344 -3.84 12.56 12.76
C LEU A 344 -3.20 13.65 11.90
N GLN A 345 -2.17 14.33 12.39
CA GLN A 345 -1.46 15.40 11.70
C GLN A 345 -0.22 14.88 10.96
N GLU A 346 0.56 14.00 11.59
CA GLU A 346 1.85 13.55 11.07
C GLU A 346 1.75 12.39 10.08
N ILE A 347 0.77 11.48 10.26
CA ILE A 347 0.64 10.29 9.42
C ILE A 347 -0.19 10.63 8.18
N PRO A 348 0.40 10.62 6.95
CA PRO A 348 -0.28 11.09 5.75
C PRO A 348 -1.62 10.42 5.50
N MET A 349 -1.71 9.10 5.69
CA MET A 349 -2.96 8.35 5.52
C MET A 349 -4.07 8.90 6.45
N LEU A 350 -3.78 9.12 7.74
CA LEU A 350 -4.75 9.65 8.69
C LEU A 350 -5.11 11.11 8.38
N SER A 351 -4.14 11.94 8.03
CA SER A 351 -4.39 13.33 7.66
C SER A 351 -5.28 13.44 6.41
N MET A 352 -5.06 12.58 5.42
CA MET A 352 -5.93 12.49 4.23
C MET A 352 -7.36 12.08 4.58
N LEU A 353 -7.55 11.12 5.50
CA LEU A 353 -8.88 10.73 5.96
C LEU A 353 -9.58 11.84 6.75
N ALA A 354 -8.82 12.64 7.50
CA ALA A 354 -9.34 13.70 8.35
C ALA A 354 -9.71 14.99 7.58
N GLN A 355 -9.28 15.15 6.33
CA GLN A 355 -9.64 16.32 5.51
C GLN A 355 -11.16 16.43 5.34
N THR A 356 -11.70 17.61 5.62
CA THR A 356 -13.12 17.91 5.47
C THR A 356 -13.49 18.13 4.00
N PRO A 357 -14.75 17.88 3.59
CA PRO A 357 -15.20 18.19 2.23
C PRO A 357 -15.01 19.66 1.85
N GLU A 358 -15.15 20.58 2.80
CA GLU A 358 -14.97 22.02 2.57
C GLU A 358 -13.51 22.36 2.24
N GLU A 359 -12.54 21.81 2.97
CA GLU A 359 -11.11 21.99 2.66
C GLU A 359 -10.77 21.44 1.28
N LEU A 360 -11.27 20.24 0.94
CA LEU A 360 -11.05 19.62 -0.36
C LEU A 360 -11.68 20.43 -1.50
N ARG A 361 -12.86 21.04 -1.29
CA ARG A 361 -13.52 21.92 -2.25
C ARG A 361 -12.66 23.15 -2.52
N GLN A 362 -12.17 23.82 -1.48
CA GLN A 362 -11.31 25.01 -1.61
C GLN A 362 -10.02 24.69 -2.36
N GLN A 363 -9.40 23.55 -2.08
CA GLN A 363 -8.22 23.07 -2.80
C GLN A 363 -8.54 22.80 -4.29
N ALA A 364 -9.66 22.15 -4.58
CA ALA A 364 -10.10 21.88 -5.95
C ALA A 364 -10.37 23.19 -6.73
N GLU A 365 -11.06 24.16 -6.11
CA GLU A 365 -11.30 25.47 -6.70
C GLU A 365 -10.00 26.22 -7.00
N SER A 366 -9.01 26.13 -6.10
CA SER A 366 -7.68 26.73 -6.30
C SER A 366 -6.95 26.09 -7.48
N LEU A 367 -6.90 24.75 -7.55
CA LEU A 367 -6.27 24.04 -8.67
C LEU A 367 -6.99 24.33 -10.00
N CYS A 368 -8.32 24.32 -10.00
CA CYS A 368 -9.15 24.60 -11.17
C CYS A 368 -8.85 26.00 -11.75
N ARG A 369 -8.76 27.04 -10.90
CA ARG A 369 -8.35 28.40 -11.33
C ARG A 369 -6.94 28.43 -11.91
N ARG A 370 -5.97 27.74 -11.29
CA ARG A 370 -4.58 27.67 -11.78
C ARG A 370 -4.50 26.99 -13.15
N LEU A 371 -5.27 25.92 -13.38
CA LEU A 371 -5.37 25.22 -14.66
C LEU A 371 -6.05 26.10 -15.72
N GLY A 372 -7.13 26.80 -15.37
CA GLY A 372 -7.77 27.79 -16.25
C GLY A 372 -6.81 28.91 -16.70
N GLY A 373 -5.94 29.38 -15.79
CA GLY A 373 -4.90 30.38 -16.09
C GLY A 373 -3.86 29.94 -17.13
N ILE A 374 -3.74 28.65 -17.41
CA ILE A 374 -2.87 28.09 -18.45
C ILE A 374 -3.66 27.51 -19.63
N GLY A 375 -4.94 27.87 -19.76
CA GLY A 375 -5.80 27.48 -20.89
C GLY A 375 -6.38 26.08 -20.84
N VAL A 376 -6.33 25.40 -19.69
CA VAL A 376 -6.93 24.06 -19.51
C VAL A 376 -8.39 24.21 -19.09
N THR A 377 -9.30 23.56 -19.83
CA THR A 377 -10.72 23.51 -19.50
C THR A 377 -10.95 22.48 -18.39
N ALA A 378 -11.38 22.96 -17.24
CA ALA A 378 -11.62 22.12 -16.07
C ALA A 378 -12.79 22.66 -15.22
N GLU A 379 -13.41 21.80 -14.45
CA GLU A 379 -14.43 22.16 -13.47
C GLU A 379 -14.27 21.39 -12.17
N VAL A 380 -14.78 21.95 -11.08
CA VAL A 380 -14.81 21.29 -9.77
C VAL A 380 -16.04 20.40 -9.70
N VAL A 381 -15.84 19.13 -9.31
CA VAL A 381 -16.90 18.14 -9.15
C VAL A 381 -16.82 17.47 -7.77
N SER A 382 -17.98 17.16 -7.19
CA SER A 382 -18.03 16.32 -5.98
C SER A 382 -17.77 14.87 -6.35
N THR A 383 -17.07 14.16 -5.46
CA THR A 383 -16.77 12.73 -5.62
C THR A 383 -16.99 11.98 -4.31
N GLU A 384 -17.16 10.68 -4.44
CA GLU A 384 -17.21 9.72 -3.32
C GLU A 384 -16.09 8.70 -3.51
N ASN A 385 -15.20 8.59 -2.53
CA ASN A 385 -14.03 7.75 -2.67
C ASN A 385 -13.98 6.66 -1.61
N PRO A 386 -13.73 5.37 -1.99
CA PRO A 386 -13.42 4.34 -1.03
C PRO A 386 -12.07 4.65 -0.36
N VAL A 387 -11.90 4.20 0.89
CA VAL A 387 -10.61 4.34 1.59
C VAL A 387 -9.51 3.54 0.87
N GLY A 388 -9.83 2.33 0.42
CA GLY A 388 -8.93 1.48 -0.35
C GLY A 388 -8.96 0.02 0.06
N GLY A 389 -8.06 -0.77 -0.51
CA GLY A 389 -8.06 -2.22 -0.32
C GLY A 389 -7.70 -2.67 1.09
N GLY A 390 -8.55 -3.49 1.68
CA GLY A 390 -8.29 -4.15 2.97
C GLY A 390 -8.58 -3.29 4.20
N ALA A 391 -9.45 -2.28 4.06
CA ALA A 391 -9.94 -1.46 5.15
C ALA A 391 -11.32 -0.88 4.80
N VAL A 392 -12.23 -0.84 5.77
CA VAL A 392 -13.55 -0.20 5.70
C VAL A 392 -14.30 -0.52 4.39
N PRO A 393 -14.59 -1.79 4.09
CA PRO A 393 -15.23 -2.17 2.83
C PRO A 393 -16.62 -1.54 2.72
N THR A 394 -17.01 -1.13 1.50
CA THR A 394 -18.32 -0.53 1.17
C THR A 394 -18.58 0.88 1.70
N GLN A 395 -17.66 1.50 2.45
CA GLN A 395 -17.79 2.88 2.89
C GLN A 395 -16.96 3.81 2.01
N THR A 396 -17.50 5.00 1.77
CA THR A 396 -16.86 6.06 1.00
C THR A 396 -16.75 7.33 1.83
N LEU A 397 -15.82 8.19 1.45
CA LEU A 397 -15.67 9.53 2.00
C LEU A 397 -16.02 10.56 0.93
N PRO A 398 -16.84 11.59 1.27
CA PRO A 398 -17.10 12.69 0.36
C PRO A 398 -15.83 13.46 0.04
N SER A 399 -15.60 13.76 -1.23
CA SER A 399 -14.40 14.45 -1.71
C SER A 399 -14.75 15.42 -2.84
N PHE A 400 -13.73 16.14 -3.31
CA PHE A 400 -13.81 16.99 -4.48
C PHE A 400 -12.63 16.74 -5.41
N ALA A 401 -12.93 16.75 -6.71
CA ALA A 401 -11.93 16.61 -7.76
C ALA A 401 -12.02 17.75 -8.77
N VAL A 402 -10.91 17.97 -9.47
CA VAL A 402 -10.89 18.79 -10.68
C VAL A 402 -11.05 17.86 -11.86
N ALA A 403 -12.17 17.98 -12.58
CA ALA A 403 -12.49 17.24 -13.79
C ALA A 403 -11.94 17.99 -15.00
N VAL A 404 -10.90 17.45 -15.63
CA VAL A 404 -10.25 18.05 -16.78
C VAL A 404 -10.84 17.49 -18.06
N ALA A 405 -11.31 18.37 -18.94
CA ALA A 405 -11.78 18.01 -20.27
C ALA A 405 -10.58 17.69 -21.17
N PRO A 406 -10.53 16.51 -21.82
CA PRO A 406 -9.46 16.16 -22.73
C PRO A 406 -9.60 16.94 -24.07
N ARG A 407 -8.51 17.12 -24.80
CA ARG A 407 -8.54 17.63 -26.17
C ARG A 407 -9.02 16.56 -27.17
N ASP A 408 -8.48 15.34 -27.03
CA ASP A 408 -8.81 14.20 -27.90
C ASP A 408 -9.74 13.22 -27.16
N SER A 409 -9.21 12.51 -26.17
CA SER A 409 -9.97 11.57 -25.33
C SER A 409 -9.38 11.51 -23.92
N ALA A 410 -10.23 11.15 -22.94
CA ALA A 410 -9.77 10.97 -21.56
C ALA A 410 -8.71 9.87 -21.43
N ALA A 411 -8.80 8.82 -22.24
CA ALA A 411 -7.82 7.73 -22.27
C ALA A 411 -6.44 8.20 -22.82
N ALA A 412 -6.43 9.08 -23.83
CA ALA A 412 -5.20 9.64 -24.36
C ALA A 412 -4.53 10.56 -23.32
N LEU A 413 -5.31 11.42 -22.66
CA LEU A 413 -4.83 12.30 -21.60
C LEU A 413 -4.29 11.50 -20.39
N GLU A 414 -5.04 10.46 -19.93
CA GLU A 414 -4.58 9.54 -18.88
C GLU A 414 -3.23 8.93 -19.22
N THR A 415 -3.10 8.42 -20.45
CA THR A 415 -1.85 7.80 -20.93
C THR A 415 -0.70 8.80 -20.94
N GLN A 416 -0.92 10.04 -21.38
CA GLN A 416 0.09 11.09 -21.35
C GLN A 416 0.52 11.42 -19.91
N LEU A 417 -0.43 11.58 -18.98
CA LEU A 417 -0.16 11.85 -17.57
C LEU A 417 0.60 10.70 -16.91
N ARG A 418 0.24 9.46 -17.19
CA ARG A 418 0.84 8.26 -16.62
C ARG A 418 2.25 7.97 -17.15
N GLN A 419 2.56 8.39 -18.38
CA GLN A 419 3.87 8.14 -19.02
C GLN A 419 4.92 9.23 -18.72
N ARG A 420 4.60 10.24 -17.95
CA ARG A 420 5.53 11.30 -17.56
C ARG A 420 6.73 10.78 -16.73
N PRO A 421 7.83 11.53 -16.64
CA PRO A 421 8.93 11.24 -15.71
C PRO A 421 8.44 11.11 -14.26
N VAL A 422 7.54 12.01 -13.82
CA VAL A 422 6.73 11.88 -12.60
C VAL A 422 5.30 11.52 -13.04
N PRO A 423 4.90 10.24 -12.96
CA PRO A 423 3.58 9.81 -13.40
C PRO A 423 2.48 10.40 -12.53
N ILE A 424 1.39 10.83 -13.16
CA ILE A 424 0.17 11.28 -12.48
C ILE A 424 -0.91 10.25 -12.76
N ILE A 425 -1.38 9.58 -11.70
CA ILE A 425 -2.39 8.54 -11.80
C ILE A 425 -3.75 9.13 -11.49
N VAL A 426 -4.63 9.12 -12.48
CA VAL A 426 -5.97 9.72 -12.42
C VAL A 426 -7.07 8.68 -12.57
N ARG A 427 -8.31 9.04 -12.25
CA ARG A 427 -9.50 8.28 -12.64
C ARG A 427 -10.16 8.91 -13.86
N ILE A 428 -10.75 8.09 -14.71
CA ILE A 428 -11.60 8.56 -15.80
C ILE A 428 -13.06 8.38 -15.40
N ALA A 429 -13.84 9.46 -15.50
CA ALA A 429 -15.30 9.41 -15.35
C ALA A 429 -15.94 10.43 -16.30
N HIS A 430 -17.04 10.06 -16.94
CA HIS A 430 -17.78 10.90 -17.88
C HIS A 430 -16.88 11.55 -18.95
N ASP A 431 -15.97 10.75 -19.50
CA ASP A 431 -14.96 11.15 -20.51
C ASP A 431 -14.07 12.33 -20.08
N ARG A 432 -13.77 12.41 -18.77
CA ARG A 432 -12.86 13.40 -18.18
C ARG A 432 -11.85 12.72 -17.25
N CYS A 433 -10.67 13.31 -17.12
CA CYS A 433 -9.68 12.92 -16.11
C CYS A 433 -9.96 13.65 -14.81
N LEU A 434 -10.13 12.90 -13.73
CA LEU A 434 -10.39 13.42 -12.39
C LEU A 434 -9.09 13.52 -11.60
N LEU A 435 -8.77 14.71 -11.12
CA LEU A 435 -7.69 14.99 -10.17
C LEU A 435 -8.35 15.16 -8.78
N ASP A 436 -8.45 14.09 -8.02
CA ASP A 436 -9.10 14.11 -6.71
C ASP A 436 -8.16 14.67 -5.65
N MET A 437 -8.64 15.67 -4.90
CA MET A 437 -7.81 16.42 -3.97
C MET A 437 -7.41 15.64 -2.73
N ARG A 438 -8.20 14.63 -2.32
CA ARG A 438 -7.97 13.88 -1.07
C ARG A 438 -6.61 13.24 -0.97
N THR A 439 -6.00 12.83 -2.09
CA THR A 439 -4.73 12.09 -2.12
C THR A 439 -3.56 12.90 -2.69
N LEU A 440 -3.78 14.18 -3.00
CA LEU A 440 -2.74 15.09 -3.48
C LEU A 440 -2.02 15.76 -2.31
N PHE A 441 -0.70 15.72 -2.34
CA PHE A 441 0.12 16.54 -1.46
C PHE A 441 0.27 17.97 -2.03
N PRO A 442 0.50 18.98 -1.19
CA PRO A 442 0.73 20.35 -1.67
C PRO A 442 1.84 20.45 -2.72
N ALA A 443 2.90 19.66 -2.59
CA ALA A 443 4.02 19.62 -3.55
C ALA A 443 3.63 19.05 -4.92
N ASP A 444 2.57 18.23 -5.02
CA ASP A 444 2.12 17.62 -6.27
C ASP A 444 1.49 18.65 -7.22
N LEU A 445 0.94 19.75 -6.68
CA LEU A 445 0.17 20.72 -7.45
C LEU A 445 1.01 21.43 -8.53
N ASP A 446 2.27 21.70 -8.24
CA ASP A 446 3.17 22.35 -9.20
C ASP A 446 3.57 21.40 -10.33
N GLU A 447 3.81 20.14 -10.03
CA GLU A 447 4.09 19.09 -11.04
C GLU A 447 2.86 18.85 -11.92
N ILE A 448 1.65 18.84 -11.34
CA ILE A 448 0.40 18.75 -12.10
C ILE A 448 0.28 19.92 -13.08
N LEU A 449 0.50 21.14 -12.64
CA LEU A 449 0.45 22.32 -13.52
C LEU A 449 1.49 22.25 -14.62
N GLN A 450 2.71 21.82 -14.30
CA GLN A 450 3.76 21.61 -15.30
C GLN A 450 3.34 20.56 -16.35
N ALA A 451 2.73 19.47 -15.89
CA ALA A 451 2.21 18.43 -16.78
C ALA A 451 1.23 19.00 -17.82
N PHE A 452 0.28 19.81 -17.36
CA PHE A 452 -0.73 20.38 -18.25
C PHE A 452 -0.19 21.49 -19.15
N ARG A 453 0.84 22.23 -18.76
CA ARG A 453 1.53 23.16 -19.67
C ARG A 453 2.18 22.44 -20.85
N GLU A 454 2.83 21.30 -20.59
CA GLU A 454 3.49 20.49 -21.61
C GLU A 454 2.49 19.77 -22.53
N THR A 455 1.32 19.40 -22.05
CA THR A 455 0.25 18.82 -22.86
C THR A 455 -0.54 19.89 -23.64
N ALA A 456 -0.45 21.16 -23.23
CA ALA A 456 -1.11 22.29 -23.88
C ALA A 456 -0.30 22.85 -25.06
N SER A 457 1.00 22.60 -25.10
CA SER A 457 1.93 22.96 -26.18
C SER A 457 1.88 21.96 -27.31
#